data_e01d6cdf31c45e1f4eab4bf6327f031a
#
_entry.id   e01d6cdf31c45e1f4eab4bf6327f031a
#
_cell.length_a   1.000
_cell.length_b   1.000
_cell.length_c   1.000
_cell.angle_alpha   90.00
_cell.angle_beta   90.00
_cell.angle_gamma   90.00
#
_symmetry.space_group_name_H-M   'P 1'
#
loop_
_entity.id
_entity.type
_entity.pdbx_description
1 polymer ?
#
loop_
_entity_poly.entity_id
_entity_poly.type
_entity_poly.pdbx_seq_one_letter_code
_entity_poly.pdbx_strand_id
1 'polypeptide(L)'
;ANALYGSGYMPGYLLHTMASSRGSRMPRLTLLDGDSGVALLTPDGLKRPVYHLLSLLEQLGDTVIAQGDMYLAARQSGREDIQVLLYHYDACFDTLFEGGSRVEEQAPFVELMKDHDYNREVTLSVRSMTGRFAIRKYRLTSEEYASRYRDFPLPLADRLSAETLRVLNGTLAPEMSLNLLELDGAYYLTLKLAPFEILLLCFEKL
;
A
#
# COMPACT_ATOMS: atom_id res chain seq x y z
N ALA A 1 -11.44 -19.50 1.16
CA ALA A 1 -10.44 -18.40 1.04
C ALA A 1 -10.69 -17.39 2.15
N ASN A 2 -9.63 -16.81 2.71
CA ASN A 2 -9.76 -15.77 3.72
C ASN A 2 -10.38 -14.52 3.08
N ALA A 3 -11.48 -13.99 3.66
CA ALA A 3 -12.18 -12.83 3.14
C ALA A 3 -11.29 -11.57 3.06
N LEU A 4 -10.20 -11.53 3.85
CA LEU A 4 -9.24 -10.41 3.82
C LEU A 4 -8.31 -10.41 2.60
N TYR A 5 -8.20 -11.51 1.86
CA TYR A 5 -7.28 -11.61 0.72
C TYR A 5 -7.59 -10.63 -0.41
N GLY A 6 -8.85 -10.20 -0.54
CA GLY A 6 -9.26 -9.17 -1.50
C GLY A 6 -9.38 -7.76 -0.90
N SER A 7 -9.11 -7.61 0.40
CA SER A 7 -9.36 -6.36 1.14
C SER A 7 -8.20 -5.36 1.03
N GLY A 8 -8.48 -4.12 1.43
CA GLY A 8 -7.49 -3.06 1.59
C GLY A 8 -6.43 -3.30 2.66
N TYR A 9 -6.63 -4.31 3.53
CA TYR A 9 -5.67 -4.67 4.59
C TYR A 9 -4.53 -5.56 4.09
N MET A 10 -4.77 -6.32 3.02
CA MET A 10 -3.80 -7.29 2.49
C MET A 10 -2.45 -6.69 2.07
N PRO A 11 -2.37 -5.50 1.46
CA PRO A 11 -1.10 -4.87 1.12
C PRO A 11 -0.16 -4.67 2.32
N GLY A 12 -0.69 -4.17 3.45
CA GLY A 12 0.09 -3.96 4.67
C GLY A 12 0.63 -5.27 5.25
N TYR A 13 -0.19 -6.31 5.30
CA TYR A 13 0.22 -7.65 5.74
C TYR A 13 1.32 -8.22 4.85
N LEU A 14 1.17 -8.16 3.52
CA LEU A 14 2.18 -8.65 2.58
C LEU A 14 3.50 -7.92 2.74
N LEU A 15 3.46 -6.59 2.83
CA LEU A 15 4.66 -5.78 2.99
C LEU A 15 5.38 -6.10 4.31
N HIS A 16 4.64 -6.24 5.42
CA HIS A 16 5.20 -6.66 6.69
C HIS A 16 5.84 -8.06 6.60
N THR A 17 5.15 -9.01 5.98
CA THR A 17 5.65 -10.38 5.81
C THR A 17 6.93 -10.40 4.97
N MET A 18 7.01 -9.60 3.92
CA MET A 18 8.23 -9.44 3.10
C MET A 18 9.37 -8.84 3.91
N ALA A 19 9.11 -7.76 4.67
CA ALA A 19 10.12 -7.04 5.44
C ALA A 19 10.65 -7.86 6.64
N SER A 20 9.79 -8.65 7.28
CA SER A 20 10.15 -9.46 8.46
C SER A 20 10.88 -10.76 8.14
N SER A 21 11.24 -11.01 6.86
CA SER A 21 11.86 -12.26 6.40
C SER A 21 11.05 -13.54 6.73
N ARG A 22 9.75 -13.37 7.01
CA ARG A 22 8.81 -14.49 7.25
C ARG A 22 8.29 -15.10 5.94
N GLY A 23 9.13 -15.10 4.90
CA GLY A 23 8.75 -15.50 3.54
C GLY A 23 8.11 -16.89 3.41
N SER A 24 8.29 -17.78 4.40
CA SER A 24 7.61 -19.08 4.47
C SER A 24 6.08 -18.98 4.66
N ARG A 25 5.58 -17.81 5.08
CA ARG A 25 4.15 -17.54 5.32
C ARG A 25 3.51 -16.64 4.27
N MET A 26 4.26 -16.22 3.25
CA MET A 26 3.68 -15.39 2.19
C MET A 26 2.57 -16.15 1.47
N PRO A 27 1.37 -15.57 1.36
CA PRO A 27 0.31 -16.15 0.57
C PRO A 27 0.72 -16.17 -0.91
N ARG A 28 0.25 -17.17 -1.62
CA ARG A 28 0.46 -17.28 -3.06
C ARG A 28 -0.27 -16.13 -3.77
N LEU A 29 0.45 -15.39 -4.61
CA LEU A 29 -0.15 -14.40 -5.49
C LEU A 29 -0.64 -15.05 -6.78
N THR A 30 -1.83 -14.70 -7.21
CA THR A 30 -2.45 -15.17 -8.46
C THR A 30 -2.91 -13.96 -9.28
N LEU A 31 -2.93 -14.11 -10.61
CA LEU A 31 -3.38 -13.02 -11.46
C LEU A 31 -4.88 -12.76 -11.30
N LEU A 32 -5.68 -13.82 -11.30
CA LEU A 32 -7.14 -13.77 -11.17
C LEU A 32 -7.59 -14.51 -9.92
N ASP A 33 -8.81 -14.21 -9.48
CA ASP A 33 -9.47 -14.94 -8.39
C ASP A 33 -9.48 -16.44 -8.66
N GLY A 34 -9.07 -17.21 -7.65
CA GLY A 34 -9.05 -18.64 -7.64
C GLY A 34 -9.11 -19.18 -6.21
N ASP A 35 -9.18 -20.50 -6.06
CA ASP A 35 -9.46 -21.18 -4.78
C ASP A 35 -8.35 -21.06 -3.73
N SER A 36 -7.15 -20.57 -4.11
CA SER A 36 -6.01 -20.57 -3.19
C SER A 36 -5.02 -19.44 -3.50
N GLY A 37 -5.24 -18.27 -2.96
CA GLY A 37 -4.25 -17.20 -3.07
C GLY A 37 -4.85 -15.80 -3.05
N VAL A 38 -3.95 -14.82 -3.07
CA VAL A 38 -4.30 -13.40 -3.16
C VAL A 38 -4.31 -13.01 -4.64
N ALA A 39 -5.49 -12.68 -5.14
CA ALA A 39 -5.64 -12.27 -6.52
C ALA A 39 -5.23 -10.80 -6.74
N LEU A 40 -4.59 -10.52 -7.85
CA LEU A 40 -4.23 -9.17 -8.27
C LEU A 40 -5.39 -8.46 -8.98
N LEU A 41 -6.20 -9.21 -9.70
CA LEU A 41 -7.34 -8.72 -10.47
C LEU A 41 -8.60 -9.49 -10.09
N THR A 42 -9.76 -8.81 -10.20
CA THR A 42 -11.04 -9.52 -10.23
C THR A 42 -11.23 -10.22 -11.59
N PRO A 43 -12.20 -11.15 -11.74
CA PRO A 43 -12.51 -11.74 -13.03
C PRO A 43 -12.85 -10.74 -14.12
N ASP A 44 -13.40 -9.58 -13.75
CA ASP A 44 -13.74 -8.48 -14.65
C ASP A 44 -12.56 -7.56 -14.95
N GLY A 45 -11.38 -7.80 -14.36
CA GLY A 45 -10.16 -7.03 -14.60
C GLY A 45 -9.98 -5.79 -13.71
N LEU A 46 -10.76 -5.65 -12.62
CA LEU A 46 -10.52 -4.59 -11.64
C LEU A 46 -9.24 -4.91 -10.83
N LYS A 47 -8.41 -3.90 -10.67
CA LYS A 47 -7.18 -3.98 -9.89
C LYS A 47 -7.50 -4.03 -8.40
N ARG A 48 -6.98 -5.05 -7.73
CA ARG A 48 -7.10 -5.19 -6.28
C ARG A 48 -6.01 -4.40 -5.54
N PRO A 49 -6.16 -4.14 -4.23
CA PRO A 49 -5.18 -3.38 -3.45
C PRO A 49 -3.75 -3.90 -3.57
N VAL A 50 -3.56 -5.22 -3.64
CA VAL A 50 -2.24 -5.84 -3.81
C VAL A 50 -1.61 -5.52 -5.16
N TYR A 51 -2.40 -5.37 -6.23
CA TYR A 51 -1.89 -4.88 -7.50
C TYR A 51 -1.26 -3.49 -7.34
N HIS A 52 -1.93 -2.60 -6.60
CA HIS A 52 -1.44 -1.26 -6.35
C HIS A 52 -0.18 -1.27 -5.48
N LEU A 53 -0.12 -2.14 -4.46
CA LEU A 53 1.12 -2.34 -3.71
C LEU A 53 2.29 -2.71 -4.63
N LEU A 54 2.12 -3.71 -5.49
CA LEU A 54 3.18 -4.13 -6.43
C LEU A 54 3.60 -2.98 -7.35
N SER A 55 2.64 -2.18 -7.83
CA SER A 55 2.94 -1.00 -8.66
C SER A 55 3.69 0.09 -7.90
N LEU A 56 3.51 0.21 -6.59
CA LEU A 56 4.32 1.10 -5.75
C LEU A 56 5.72 0.54 -5.53
N LEU A 57 5.84 -0.76 -5.28
CA LEU A 57 7.15 -1.42 -5.11
C LEU A 57 8.00 -1.36 -6.39
N GLU A 58 7.39 -1.41 -7.56
CA GLU A 58 8.08 -1.24 -8.85
C GLU A 58 8.74 0.14 -9.01
N GLN A 59 8.25 1.16 -8.28
CA GLN A 59 8.85 2.49 -8.31
C GLN A 59 10.07 2.64 -7.40
N LEU A 60 10.36 1.66 -6.55
CA LEU A 60 11.55 1.67 -5.70
C LEU A 60 12.82 1.50 -6.55
N GLY A 61 13.87 2.17 -6.12
CA GLY A 61 15.19 1.99 -6.73
C GLY A 61 15.79 0.61 -6.45
N ASP A 62 16.86 0.31 -7.16
CA ASP A 62 17.54 -0.97 -7.13
C ASP A 62 18.53 -1.13 -5.95
N THR A 63 18.77 -0.05 -5.22
CA THR A 63 19.74 -0.03 -4.09
C THR A 63 19.03 0.42 -2.82
N VAL A 64 18.93 -0.49 -1.84
CA VAL A 64 18.41 -0.16 -0.50
C VAL A 64 19.47 0.66 0.24
N ILE A 65 19.09 1.84 0.74
CA ILE A 65 19.96 2.75 1.49
C ILE A 65 19.65 2.76 2.99
N ALA A 66 18.43 2.44 3.38
CA ALA A 66 18.03 2.28 4.77
C ALA A 66 16.76 1.44 4.86
N GLN A 67 16.60 0.70 5.95
CA GLN A 67 15.38 -0.04 6.23
C GLN A 67 15.15 -0.19 7.73
N GLY A 68 13.91 -0.39 8.13
CA GLY A 68 13.49 -0.64 9.52
C GLY A 68 12.11 -1.28 9.54
N ASP A 69 11.52 -1.40 10.73
CA ASP A 69 10.26 -2.15 10.93
C ASP A 69 9.09 -1.61 10.12
N MET A 70 9.12 -0.32 9.75
CA MET A 70 8.01 0.34 9.08
C MET A 70 8.44 1.21 7.91
N TYR A 71 9.67 1.08 7.45
CA TYR A 71 10.16 1.84 6.32
C TYR A 71 11.21 1.10 5.50
N LEU A 72 11.23 1.45 4.23
CA LEU A 72 12.28 1.09 3.28
C LEU A 72 12.65 2.34 2.49
N ALA A 73 13.92 2.71 2.48
CA ALA A 73 14.45 3.74 1.62
C ALA A 73 15.37 3.13 0.56
N ALA A 74 15.15 3.50 -0.69
CA ALA A 74 15.90 3.01 -1.83
C ALA A 74 16.35 4.15 -2.73
N ARG A 75 17.30 3.87 -3.59
CA ARG A 75 17.82 4.79 -4.59
C ARG A 75 18.01 4.07 -5.92
N GLN A 76 17.77 4.78 -7.02
CA GLN A 76 18.11 4.29 -8.34
C GLN A 76 19.59 4.45 -8.58
N SER A 77 20.29 3.37 -8.97
CA SER A 77 21.72 3.41 -9.32
C SER A 77 22.01 4.46 -10.40
N GLY A 78 23.01 5.31 -10.16
CA GLY A 78 23.40 6.36 -11.10
C GLY A 78 22.50 7.59 -11.13
N ARG A 79 21.53 7.70 -10.21
CA ARG A 79 20.66 8.88 -10.02
C ARG A 79 20.72 9.36 -8.57
N GLU A 80 20.35 10.64 -8.37
CA GLU A 80 20.19 11.22 -7.02
C GLU A 80 18.76 11.05 -6.49
N ASP A 81 17.94 10.31 -7.22
CA ASP A 81 16.54 10.05 -6.86
C ASP A 81 16.47 9.12 -5.66
N ILE A 82 15.62 9.47 -4.70
CA ILE A 82 15.39 8.69 -3.48
C ILE A 82 13.91 8.32 -3.41
N GLN A 83 13.64 7.07 -3.03
CA GLN A 83 12.29 6.60 -2.75
C GLN A 83 12.23 6.16 -1.29
N VAL A 84 11.20 6.61 -0.57
CA VAL A 84 10.94 6.24 0.81
C VAL A 84 9.54 5.65 0.91
N LEU A 85 9.48 4.36 1.19
CA LEU A 85 8.25 3.64 1.48
C LEU A 85 8.07 3.60 2.99
N LEU A 86 6.95 4.12 3.48
CA LEU A 86 6.51 4.02 4.86
C LEU A 86 5.27 3.15 4.90
N TYR A 87 5.11 2.35 5.95
CA TYR A 87 3.89 1.56 6.15
C TYR A 87 3.62 1.37 7.63
N HIS A 88 2.35 1.21 7.97
CA HIS A 88 1.95 0.90 9.33
C HIS A 88 1.35 -0.49 9.38
N TYR A 89 2.01 -1.39 10.08
CA TYR A 89 1.53 -2.72 10.42
C TYR A 89 1.94 -3.07 11.85
N ASP A 90 1.01 -3.61 12.62
CA ASP A 90 1.27 -4.13 13.96
C ASP A 90 1.11 -5.65 13.96
N ALA A 91 2.02 -6.36 14.62
CA ALA A 91 2.01 -7.83 14.68
C ALA A 91 0.76 -8.39 15.37
N CYS A 92 0.03 -7.59 16.16
CA CYS A 92 -1.25 -8.00 16.71
C CYS A 92 -2.29 -8.35 15.62
N PHE A 93 -2.11 -7.81 14.40
CA PHE A 93 -2.97 -8.10 13.27
C PHE A 93 -2.67 -9.43 12.57
N ASP A 94 -1.56 -10.11 12.90
CA ASP A 94 -1.19 -11.41 12.29
C ASP A 94 -2.32 -12.44 12.44
N THR A 95 -3.00 -12.43 13.58
CA THR A 95 -4.12 -13.35 13.84
C THR A 95 -5.27 -13.26 12.87
N LEU A 96 -5.47 -12.08 12.23
CA LEU A 96 -6.48 -11.88 11.19
C LEU A 96 -6.19 -12.70 9.93
N PHE A 97 -4.92 -12.90 9.63
CA PHE A 97 -4.47 -13.52 8.38
C PHE A 97 -4.06 -14.99 8.57
N GLU A 98 -3.65 -15.39 9.78
CA GLU A 98 -3.11 -16.71 10.08
C GLU A 98 -4.18 -17.79 10.33
N GLY A 99 -5.41 -17.43 10.66
CA GLY A 99 -6.40 -18.37 11.18
C GLY A 99 -7.47 -18.85 10.19
N GLY A 100 -7.49 -18.40 8.95
CA GLY A 100 -8.63 -18.70 8.05
C GLY A 100 -9.98 -18.22 8.61
N SER A 101 -9.94 -17.20 9.45
CA SER A 101 -11.05 -16.65 10.22
C SER A 101 -12.27 -16.36 9.33
N ARG A 102 -13.45 -16.67 9.81
CA ARG A 102 -14.71 -16.32 9.14
C ARG A 102 -14.91 -14.82 9.18
N VAL A 103 -15.62 -14.27 8.20
CA VAL A 103 -15.94 -12.83 8.10
C VAL A 103 -16.57 -12.29 9.40
N GLU A 104 -17.37 -13.11 10.07
CA GLU A 104 -18.05 -12.78 11.32
C GLU A 104 -17.08 -12.61 12.50
N GLU A 105 -15.96 -13.31 12.48
CA GLU A 105 -14.90 -13.20 13.50
C GLU A 105 -14.01 -11.97 13.27
N GLN A 106 -14.05 -11.39 12.08
CA GLN A 106 -13.24 -10.24 11.68
C GLN A 106 -13.94 -8.90 11.98
N ALA A 107 -15.27 -8.89 12.04
CA ALA A 107 -16.06 -7.67 12.26
C ALA A 107 -15.63 -6.87 13.52
N PRO A 108 -15.43 -7.51 14.70
CA PRO A 108 -14.98 -6.79 15.91
C PRO A 108 -13.60 -6.16 15.73
N PHE A 109 -12.74 -6.78 14.94
CA PHE A 109 -11.37 -6.31 14.69
C PHE A 109 -11.35 -5.13 13.72
N VAL A 110 -12.21 -5.14 12.72
CA VAL A 110 -12.38 -4.02 11.79
C VAL A 110 -12.91 -2.78 12.53
N GLU A 111 -13.78 -2.97 13.52
CA GLU A 111 -14.25 -1.88 14.38
C GLU A 111 -13.11 -1.33 15.27
N LEU A 112 -12.29 -2.19 15.87
CA LEU A 112 -11.12 -1.77 16.64
C LEU A 112 -10.12 -0.96 15.79
N MET A 113 -9.95 -1.32 14.51
CA MET A 113 -9.04 -0.59 13.60
C MET A 113 -9.53 0.81 13.23
N LYS A 114 -10.81 1.12 13.46
CA LYS A 114 -11.34 2.49 13.31
C LYS A 114 -11.02 3.37 14.50
N ASP A 115 -10.55 2.80 15.61
CA ASP A 115 -10.16 3.57 16.78
C ASP A 115 -8.88 4.37 16.49
N HIS A 116 -8.91 5.66 16.78
CA HIS A 116 -7.81 6.60 16.52
C HIS A 116 -6.53 6.26 17.29
N ASP A 117 -6.61 5.44 18.34
CA ASP A 117 -5.45 5.02 19.15
C ASP A 117 -4.48 4.10 18.39
N TYR A 118 -4.91 3.48 17.29
CA TYR A 118 -4.03 2.68 16.43
C TYR A 118 -3.26 3.49 15.39
N ASN A 119 -3.51 4.78 15.26
CA ASN A 119 -2.74 5.63 14.37
C ASN A 119 -1.32 5.83 14.91
N ARG A 120 -0.32 5.74 14.03
CA ARG A 120 1.08 5.93 14.40
C ARG A 120 1.61 7.25 13.85
N GLU A 121 2.14 8.08 14.75
CA GLU A 121 2.84 9.29 14.34
C GLU A 121 4.26 8.93 13.89
N VAL A 122 4.63 9.40 12.71
CA VAL A 122 5.93 9.16 12.08
C VAL A 122 6.55 10.49 11.68
N THR A 123 7.80 10.70 12.08
CA THR A 123 8.62 11.83 11.61
C THR A 123 9.70 11.31 10.68
N LEU A 124 9.63 11.68 9.41
CA LEU A 124 10.63 11.39 8.38
C LEU A 124 11.58 12.57 8.25
N SER A 125 12.88 12.27 8.23
CA SER A 125 13.94 13.22 7.90
C SER A 125 14.81 12.63 6.79
N VAL A 126 14.75 13.20 5.59
CA VAL A 126 15.66 12.86 4.48
C VAL A 126 16.71 13.96 4.38
N ARG A 127 17.97 13.61 4.66
CA ARG A 127 19.08 14.57 4.74
C ARG A 127 19.90 14.60 3.46
N SER A 128 20.77 15.62 3.36
CA SER A 128 21.66 15.85 2.21
C SER A 128 20.89 16.07 0.91
N MET A 129 19.77 16.77 1.00
CA MET A 129 18.94 17.14 -0.13
C MET A 129 19.09 18.64 -0.40
N THR A 130 19.79 18.99 -1.47
CA THR A 130 19.99 20.40 -1.86
C THR A 130 19.65 20.58 -3.33
N GLY A 131 18.87 21.61 -3.65
CA GLY A 131 18.39 21.95 -4.98
C GLY A 131 16.88 21.73 -5.16
N ARG A 132 16.45 21.72 -6.41
CA ARG A 132 15.05 21.58 -6.78
C ARG A 132 14.66 20.12 -6.89
N PHE A 133 13.51 19.77 -6.28
CA PHE A 133 12.98 18.42 -6.31
C PHE A 133 11.51 18.41 -6.70
N ALA A 134 11.13 17.42 -7.51
CA ALA A 134 9.76 16.98 -7.68
C ALA A 134 9.51 15.85 -6.67
N ILE A 135 8.59 16.06 -5.72
CA ILE A 135 8.24 15.08 -4.71
C ILE A 135 6.87 14.52 -5.04
N ARG A 136 6.83 13.29 -5.52
CA ARG A 136 5.59 12.53 -5.72
C ARG A 136 5.29 11.74 -4.45
N LYS A 137 4.06 11.85 -3.99
CA LYS A 137 3.56 11.12 -2.82
C LYS A 137 2.39 10.26 -3.27
N TYR A 138 2.48 8.97 -3.02
CA TYR A 138 1.41 8.00 -3.26
C TYR A 138 0.93 7.45 -1.93
N ARG A 139 -0.38 7.44 -1.72
CA ARG A 139 -1.01 6.97 -0.49
C ARG A 139 -2.00 5.86 -0.81
N LEU A 140 -1.84 4.73 -0.17
CA LEU A 140 -2.74 3.58 -0.25
C LEU A 140 -3.29 3.31 1.15
N THR A 141 -4.59 3.56 1.34
CA THR A 141 -5.29 3.34 2.61
C THR A 141 -6.29 2.20 2.48
N SER A 142 -6.42 1.41 3.54
CA SER A 142 -7.39 0.32 3.58
C SER A 142 -8.83 0.82 3.59
N GLU A 143 -9.09 1.91 4.29
CA GLU A 143 -10.42 2.47 4.47
C GLU A 143 -10.95 3.14 3.20
N GLU A 144 -10.13 3.96 2.55
CA GLU A 144 -10.52 4.61 1.29
C GLU A 144 -10.76 3.59 0.19
N TYR A 145 -9.91 2.56 0.08
CA TYR A 145 -10.13 1.50 -0.88
C TYR A 145 -11.45 0.78 -0.61
N ALA A 146 -11.70 0.41 0.65
CA ALA A 146 -12.95 -0.28 1.03
C ALA A 146 -14.18 0.59 0.78
N SER A 147 -14.11 1.91 1.02
CA SER A 147 -15.17 2.85 0.72
C SER A 147 -15.42 2.95 -0.77
N ARG A 148 -14.38 3.26 -1.56
CA ARG A 148 -14.47 3.38 -3.02
C ARG A 148 -14.96 2.10 -3.67
N TYR A 149 -14.52 0.92 -3.20
CA TYR A 149 -14.95 -0.38 -3.71
C TYR A 149 -16.39 -0.72 -3.36
N ARG A 150 -16.90 -0.22 -2.23
CA ARG A 150 -18.30 -0.44 -1.79
C ARG A 150 -19.29 0.33 -2.66
N ASP A 151 -18.88 1.47 -3.21
CA ASP A 151 -19.71 2.28 -4.11
C ASP A 151 -19.92 1.61 -5.49
N PHE A 152 -19.16 0.55 -5.77
CA PHE A 152 -19.33 -0.28 -6.95
C PHE A 152 -20.01 -1.59 -6.57
N PRO A 153 -21.34 -1.74 -6.80
CA PRO A 153 -22.04 -2.98 -6.49
C PRO A 153 -21.50 -4.13 -7.33
N LEU A 154 -20.82 -5.04 -6.69
CA LEU A 154 -20.40 -6.32 -7.28
C LEU A 154 -21.28 -7.44 -6.72
N PRO A 155 -21.60 -8.47 -7.49
CA PRO A 155 -21.06 -8.78 -8.81
C PRO A 155 -21.73 -7.96 -9.91
N LEU A 156 -20.93 -7.41 -10.80
CA LEU A 156 -21.43 -6.84 -12.05
C LEU A 156 -21.89 -8.04 -12.92
N ALA A 157 -23.18 -8.12 -13.18
CA ALA A 157 -23.77 -9.25 -13.93
C ALA A 157 -23.27 -9.27 -15.40
N ASP A 158 -22.82 -8.11 -15.89
CA ASP A 158 -22.37 -7.93 -17.26
C ASP A 158 -20.87 -7.57 -17.30
N ARG A 159 -20.20 -7.97 -18.35
CA ARG A 159 -18.80 -7.60 -18.58
C ARG A 159 -18.67 -6.10 -18.72
N LEU A 160 -17.78 -5.51 -17.93
CA LEU A 160 -17.45 -4.10 -18.01
C LEU A 160 -16.87 -3.76 -19.38
N SER A 161 -17.26 -2.59 -19.94
CA SER A 161 -16.56 -2.05 -21.10
C SER A 161 -15.11 -1.69 -20.73
N ALA A 162 -14.20 -1.72 -21.72
CA ALA A 162 -12.81 -1.35 -21.49
C ALA A 162 -12.67 0.08 -20.94
N GLU A 163 -13.54 0.99 -21.34
CA GLU A 163 -13.55 2.36 -20.86
C GLU A 163 -14.02 2.45 -19.41
N THR A 164 -15.12 1.77 -19.06
CA THR A 164 -15.61 1.69 -17.67
C THR A 164 -14.54 1.10 -16.77
N LEU A 165 -13.90 0.00 -17.20
CA LEU A 165 -12.83 -0.64 -16.45
C LEU A 165 -11.64 0.31 -16.24
N ARG A 166 -11.27 1.10 -17.25
CA ARG A 166 -10.20 2.10 -17.13
C ARG A 166 -10.53 3.17 -16.10
N VAL A 167 -11.74 3.69 -16.12
CA VAL A 167 -12.22 4.71 -15.15
C VAL A 167 -12.21 4.14 -13.74
N LEU A 168 -12.80 2.96 -13.53
CA LEU A 168 -12.84 2.30 -12.22
C LEU A 168 -11.44 2.02 -11.66
N ASN A 169 -10.54 1.49 -12.49
CA ASN A 169 -9.16 1.25 -12.08
C ASN A 169 -8.41 2.54 -11.74
N GLY A 170 -8.72 3.65 -12.39
CA GLY A 170 -8.21 4.98 -12.05
C GLY A 170 -8.74 5.48 -10.72
N THR A 171 -10.02 5.27 -10.45
CA THR A 171 -10.67 5.66 -9.17
C THR A 171 -10.14 4.85 -7.98
N LEU A 172 -9.80 3.58 -8.19
CA LEU A 172 -9.26 2.68 -7.17
C LEU A 172 -7.74 2.80 -6.98
N ALA A 173 -7.06 3.57 -7.83
CA ALA A 173 -5.62 3.79 -7.73
C ALA A 173 -5.26 4.54 -6.42
N PRO A 174 -4.02 4.38 -5.91
CA PRO A 174 -3.52 5.15 -4.79
C PRO A 174 -3.68 6.64 -5.02
N GLU A 175 -4.03 7.37 -3.98
CA GLU A 175 -4.03 8.84 -4.04
C GLU A 175 -2.63 9.34 -4.38
N MET A 176 -2.52 10.26 -5.34
CA MET A 176 -1.25 10.82 -5.75
C MET A 176 -1.24 12.34 -5.63
N SER A 177 -0.18 12.88 -5.04
CA SER A 177 0.11 14.31 -5.06
C SER A 177 1.53 14.59 -5.53
N LEU A 178 1.74 15.77 -6.11
CA LEU A 178 3.04 16.24 -6.62
C LEU A 178 3.32 17.63 -6.01
N ASN A 179 4.50 17.76 -5.41
CA ASN A 179 5.02 19.02 -4.92
C ASN A 179 6.37 19.33 -5.58
N LEU A 180 6.56 20.60 -5.95
CA LEU A 180 7.86 21.09 -6.41
C LEU A 180 8.46 21.95 -5.31
N LEU A 181 9.61 21.58 -4.79
CA LEU A 181 10.24 22.24 -3.65
C LEU A 181 11.72 22.53 -3.95
N GLU A 182 12.17 23.68 -3.46
CA GLU A 182 13.59 23.97 -3.31
C GLU A 182 14.00 23.53 -1.90
N LEU A 183 14.96 22.63 -1.79
CA LEU A 183 15.45 22.10 -0.52
C LEU A 183 16.86 22.58 -0.26
N ASP A 184 17.14 22.92 1.01
CA ASP A 184 18.46 23.31 1.50
C ASP A 184 18.86 22.43 2.69
N GLY A 185 19.44 21.28 2.37
CA GLY A 185 20.01 20.34 3.32
C GLY A 185 19.09 19.18 3.75
N ALA A 186 17.79 19.38 3.97
CA ALA A 186 16.91 18.28 4.39
C ALA A 186 15.44 18.50 4.04
N TYR A 187 14.71 17.38 3.92
CA TYR A 187 13.25 17.35 3.87
C TYR A 187 12.71 16.75 5.17
N TYR A 188 11.73 17.40 5.77
CA TYR A 188 11.05 16.95 6.99
C TYR A 188 9.58 16.76 6.74
N LEU A 189 9.04 15.66 7.24
CA LEU A 189 7.61 15.35 7.17
C LEU A 189 7.19 14.67 8.45
N THR A 190 6.19 15.24 9.14
CA THR A 190 5.48 14.57 10.24
C THR A 190 4.08 14.23 9.79
N LEU A 191 3.67 13.00 9.98
CA LEU A 191 2.36 12.49 9.56
C LEU A 191 1.87 11.40 10.51
N LYS A 192 0.58 11.15 10.47
CA LYS A 192 -0.04 9.99 11.13
C LYS A 192 -0.37 8.96 10.06
N LEU A 193 0.07 7.74 10.27
CA LEU A 193 -0.29 6.57 9.46
C LEU A 193 -1.40 5.80 10.16
N ALA A 194 -2.49 5.58 9.46
CA ALA A 194 -3.54 4.66 9.89
C ALA A 194 -3.05 3.20 9.80
N PRO A 195 -3.68 2.26 10.52
CA PRO A 195 -3.38 0.84 10.36
C PRO A 195 -3.46 0.40 8.89
N PHE A 196 -2.47 -0.38 8.45
CA PHE A 196 -2.31 -0.89 7.07
C PHE A 196 -2.11 0.19 6.00
N GLU A 197 -1.94 1.44 6.37
CA GLU A 197 -1.62 2.50 5.43
C GLU A 197 -0.21 2.34 4.89
N ILE A 198 -0.07 2.58 3.59
CA ILE A 198 1.20 2.58 2.86
C ILE A 198 1.37 3.94 2.18
N LEU A 199 2.53 4.54 2.36
CA LEU A 199 2.91 5.81 1.79
C LEU A 199 4.24 5.65 1.04
N LEU A 200 4.27 5.97 -0.24
CA LEU A 200 5.50 6.06 -1.02
C LEU A 200 5.79 7.52 -1.37
N LEU A 201 6.98 7.96 -1.03
CA LEU A 201 7.55 9.27 -1.40
C LEU A 201 8.66 9.04 -2.41
N CYS A 202 8.55 9.65 -3.58
CA CYS A 202 9.60 9.64 -4.61
C CYS A 202 10.15 11.05 -4.76
N PHE A 203 11.42 11.21 -4.46
CA PHE A 203 12.18 12.46 -4.59
C PHE A 203 12.99 12.39 -5.89
N GLU A 204 12.60 13.17 -6.87
CA GLU A 204 13.25 13.29 -8.17
C GLU A 204 13.94 14.64 -8.24
N LYS A 205 15.29 14.64 -8.41
CA LYS A 205 16.04 15.88 -8.54
C LYS A 205 15.87 16.46 -9.95
N LEU A 206 15.56 17.77 -10.02
CA LEU A 206 15.28 18.51 -11.26
C LEU A 206 16.52 19.24 -11.78
#